data_1433d2a67f93fc64fd1468a6ff068cc2
#
_entry.id   1433d2a67f93fc64fd1468a6ff068cc2
#
_cell.length_a   1.000
_cell.length_b   1.000
_cell.length_c   1.000
_cell.angle_alpha   90.00
_cell.angle_beta   90.00
_cell.angle_gamma   90.00
#
_symmetry.space_group_name_H-M   'P 1'
#
loop_
_entity.id
_entity.type
_entity.pdbx_description
1 polymer ?
#
loop_
_entity_poly.entity_id
_entity_poly.type
_entity_poly.pdbx_seq_one_letter_code
_entity_poly.pdbx_strand_id
1 'polypeptide(L)'
;MKLKYIFTILGVMLLGLTACGKKDTPKTASNNPFAGTQWEYIVSSAEEQGEREVTIDEVHFLDETHLVYQHSYKVVKKDGSIKEIHEQEKREATYTYNGLVATATFTVLDKEAGKQQKVKLILTMDEAKQKLTGVASTEGEEDQTITFTRKK
;
A
#
# COMPACT_ATOMS: atom_id res chain seq x y z
N MET A 1 45.69 13.81 -45.97
CA MET A 1 45.20 12.56 -46.60
C MET A 1 44.63 11.64 -45.53
N LYS A 2 43.40 11.11 -45.71
CA LYS A 2 42.72 10.09 -44.88
C LYS A 2 41.78 10.62 -43.79
N LEU A 3 40.82 11.42 -44.17
CA LEU A 3 39.63 11.67 -43.30
C LEU A 3 38.32 11.37 -44.04
N LYS A 4 38.35 10.46 -45.02
CA LYS A 4 37.18 10.15 -45.84
C LYS A 4 36.46 8.81 -45.54
N TYR A 5 36.99 8.02 -44.62
CA TYR A 5 36.46 6.66 -44.36
C TYR A 5 35.70 6.52 -43.03
N ILE A 6 35.61 7.58 -42.22
CA ILE A 6 34.95 7.49 -40.91
C ILE A 6 33.43 7.72 -41.01
N PHE A 7 32.97 8.36 -42.09
CA PHE A 7 31.54 8.68 -42.23
C PHE A 7 30.68 7.59 -42.85
N THR A 8 31.29 6.57 -43.43
CA THR A 8 30.50 5.53 -44.14
C THR A 8 30.08 4.36 -43.23
N ILE A 9 30.63 4.25 -42.02
CA ILE A 9 30.31 3.18 -41.08
C ILE A 9 29.21 3.62 -40.10
N LEU A 10 29.00 4.94 -39.93
CA LEU A 10 27.99 5.48 -39.01
C LEU A 10 26.58 5.51 -39.60
N GLY A 11 26.44 5.34 -40.92
CA GLY A 11 25.16 5.41 -41.62
C GLY A 11 24.36 4.13 -41.62
N VAL A 12 24.94 2.99 -41.25
CA VAL A 12 24.24 1.67 -41.33
C VAL A 12 23.69 1.21 -39.99
N MET A 13 24.10 1.83 -38.88
CA MET A 13 23.59 1.46 -37.54
C MET A 13 22.31 2.19 -37.08
N LEU A 14 21.77 3.07 -37.90
CA LEU A 14 20.58 3.85 -37.54
C LEU A 14 19.24 3.29 -38.08
N LEU A 15 19.28 2.18 -38.79
CA LEU A 15 18.05 1.56 -39.37
C LEU A 15 17.55 0.32 -38.62
N GLY A 16 18.12 -0.01 -37.46
CA GLY A 16 17.77 -1.19 -36.67
C GLY A 16 16.92 -0.95 -35.43
N LEU A 17 16.43 0.26 -35.14
CA LEU A 17 15.75 0.58 -33.89
C LEU A 17 14.25 0.91 -34.01
N THR A 18 13.60 0.48 -35.08
CA THR A 18 12.16 0.66 -35.21
C THR A 18 11.41 -0.67 -35.27
N ALA A 19 11.55 -1.50 -34.23
CA ALA A 19 10.63 -2.58 -33.99
C ALA A 19 10.70 -3.09 -32.53
N CYS A 20 10.67 -2.18 -31.57
CA CYS A 20 10.19 -2.53 -30.25
C CYS A 20 8.73 -2.08 -30.14
N GLY A 21 7.87 -2.68 -30.91
CA GLY A 21 6.44 -2.73 -30.60
C GLY A 21 6.35 -3.36 -29.23
N LYS A 22 5.96 -2.53 -28.20
CA LYS A 22 5.42 -3.09 -26.97
C LYS A 22 4.27 -4.00 -27.42
N LYS A 23 4.52 -5.31 -27.45
CA LYS A 23 3.46 -6.28 -27.33
C LYS A 23 2.84 -5.97 -25.97
N ASP A 24 1.72 -5.31 -25.96
CA ASP A 24 0.79 -5.35 -24.84
C ASP A 24 0.45 -6.84 -24.68
N THR A 25 1.21 -7.51 -23.83
CA THR A 25 0.85 -8.85 -23.35
C THR A 25 -0.50 -8.62 -22.69
N PRO A 26 -1.57 -9.29 -23.14
CA PRO A 26 -2.85 -9.15 -22.45
C PRO A 26 -2.58 -9.47 -20.99
N LYS A 27 -2.81 -8.49 -20.10
CA LYS A 27 -2.77 -8.71 -18.66
C LYS A 27 -3.75 -9.85 -18.43
N THR A 28 -3.24 -11.05 -18.19
CA THR A 28 -4.04 -12.15 -17.70
C THR A 28 -4.75 -11.60 -16.47
N ALA A 29 -6.07 -11.55 -16.50
CA ALA A 29 -6.84 -11.01 -15.38
C ALA A 29 -6.39 -11.78 -14.14
N SER A 30 -5.79 -11.07 -13.21
CA SER A 30 -5.35 -11.65 -11.95
C SER A 30 -6.56 -12.25 -11.24
N ASN A 31 -6.43 -13.50 -10.79
CA ASN A 31 -7.42 -14.11 -9.92
C ASN A 31 -7.31 -13.61 -8.46
N ASN A 32 -6.36 -12.74 -8.17
CA ASN A 32 -6.17 -12.16 -6.87
C ASN A 32 -7.23 -11.06 -6.61
N PRO A 33 -8.19 -11.26 -5.70
CA PRO A 33 -9.25 -10.29 -5.45
C PRO A 33 -8.74 -9.03 -4.74
N PHE A 34 -7.52 -9.05 -4.19
CA PHE A 34 -6.92 -7.94 -3.45
C PHE A 34 -6.14 -7.00 -4.35
N ALA A 35 -5.45 -7.50 -5.38
CA ALA A 35 -4.53 -6.71 -6.19
C ALA A 35 -5.17 -5.42 -6.74
N GLY A 36 -4.49 -4.28 -6.53
CA GLY A 36 -4.95 -2.95 -6.95
C GLY A 36 -6.11 -2.39 -6.11
N THR A 37 -6.45 -2.99 -4.97
CA THR A 37 -7.51 -2.48 -4.08
C THR A 37 -6.94 -1.60 -2.97
N GLN A 38 -7.77 -0.65 -2.50
CA GLN A 38 -7.45 0.25 -1.41
C GLN A 38 -8.59 0.23 -0.38
N TRP A 39 -8.20 0.26 0.88
CA TRP A 39 -9.10 0.12 2.02
C TRP A 39 -8.75 1.14 3.09
N GLU A 40 -9.77 1.68 3.78
CA GLU A 40 -9.57 2.67 4.81
C GLU A 40 -10.44 2.40 6.05
N TYR A 41 -9.89 2.72 7.19
CA TYR A 41 -10.56 2.79 8.48
C TYR A 41 -10.35 4.16 9.07
N ILE A 42 -11.43 4.86 9.41
CA ILE A 42 -11.37 6.22 9.92
C ILE A 42 -12.14 6.27 11.25
N VAL A 43 -11.47 6.75 12.28
CA VAL A 43 -12.08 7.11 13.57
C VAL A 43 -11.85 8.58 13.84
N SER A 44 -12.88 9.28 14.29
CA SER A 44 -12.74 10.65 14.75
C SER A 44 -13.36 10.84 16.11
N SER A 45 -12.71 11.63 16.97
CA SER A 45 -13.29 12.08 18.22
C SER A 45 -14.48 13.02 17.99
N ALA A 46 -15.23 13.32 19.05
CA ALA A 46 -16.17 14.42 19.04
C ALA A 46 -15.40 15.74 18.77
N GLU A 47 -16.09 16.71 18.14
CA GLU A 47 -15.52 18.04 17.92
C GLU A 47 -15.48 18.80 19.26
N GLU A 48 -14.31 19.26 19.66
CA GLU A 48 -14.10 20.12 20.82
C GLU A 48 -13.39 21.41 20.38
N GLN A 49 -13.95 22.57 20.74
CA GLN A 49 -13.40 23.90 20.41
C GLN A 49 -13.11 24.11 18.90
N GLY A 50 -13.88 23.45 18.03
CA GLY A 50 -13.70 23.53 16.57
C GLY A 50 -12.59 22.63 16.00
N GLU A 51 -12.13 21.66 16.78
CA GLU A 51 -11.08 20.70 16.40
C GLU A 51 -11.52 19.28 16.74
N ARG A 52 -11.00 18.32 16.03
CA ARG A 52 -11.20 16.88 16.29
C ARG A 52 -9.95 16.08 15.99
N GLU A 53 -9.74 15.04 16.74
CA GLU A 53 -8.71 14.05 16.48
C GLU A 53 -9.22 13.04 15.44
N VAL A 54 -8.36 12.69 14.50
CA VAL A 54 -8.69 11.73 13.44
C VAL A 54 -7.56 10.72 13.31
N THR A 55 -7.91 9.44 13.48
CA THR A 55 -7.06 8.31 13.15
C THR A 55 -7.49 7.73 11.81
N ILE A 56 -6.55 7.51 10.92
CA ILE A 56 -6.77 6.89 9.61
C ILE A 56 -5.78 5.77 9.45
N ASP A 57 -6.30 4.57 9.23
CA ASP A 57 -5.54 3.39 8.81
C ASP A 57 -5.91 3.05 7.37
N GLU A 58 -4.92 2.82 6.53
CA GLU A 58 -5.10 2.48 5.13
C GLU A 58 -4.32 1.22 4.77
N VAL A 59 -4.92 0.36 3.96
CA VAL A 59 -4.27 -0.80 3.35
C VAL A 59 -4.38 -0.69 1.85
N HIS A 60 -3.24 -0.62 1.17
CA HIS A 60 -3.14 -0.55 -0.28
C HIS A 60 -2.46 -1.82 -0.80
N PHE A 61 -3.19 -2.66 -1.51
CA PHE A 61 -2.63 -3.79 -2.23
C PHE A 61 -2.11 -3.31 -3.57
N LEU A 62 -0.81 -3.14 -3.68
CA LEU A 62 -0.18 -2.54 -4.87
C LEU A 62 -0.23 -3.48 -6.08
N ASP A 63 0.03 -4.76 -5.86
CA ASP A 63 0.08 -5.80 -6.87
C ASP A 63 -0.31 -7.17 -6.29
N GLU A 64 0.10 -8.27 -6.93
CA GLU A 64 -0.19 -9.65 -6.55
C GLU A 64 0.41 -10.08 -5.21
N THR A 65 1.46 -9.38 -4.74
CA THR A 65 2.31 -9.82 -3.64
C THR A 65 2.70 -8.72 -2.66
N HIS A 66 2.50 -7.45 -3.02
CA HIS A 66 2.93 -6.31 -2.22
C HIS A 66 1.75 -5.48 -1.72
N LEU A 67 1.80 -5.11 -0.46
CA LEU A 67 0.87 -4.16 0.14
C LEU A 67 1.62 -3.07 0.92
N VAL A 68 0.94 -1.95 1.10
CA VAL A 68 1.35 -0.87 2.00
C VAL A 68 0.28 -0.70 3.06
N TYR A 69 0.69 -0.73 4.31
CA TYR A 69 -0.10 -0.27 5.44
C TYR A 69 0.34 1.13 5.83
N GLN A 70 -0.60 2.03 6.00
CA GLN A 70 -0.35 3.41 6.41
C GLN A 70 -1.24 3.78 7.58
N HIS A 71 -0.63 4.31 8.62
CA HIS A 71 -1.30 4.85 9.80
C HIS A 71 -1.07 6.34 9.89
N SER A 72 -2.09 7.12 10.25
CA SER A 72 -1.94 8.53 10.58
C SER A 72 -2.86 8.95 11.71
N TYR A 73 -2.32 9.73 12.66
CA TYR A 73 -3.05 10.37 13.74
C TYR A 73 -2.84 11.88 13.67
N LYS A 74 -3.90 12.64 13.55
CA LYS A 74 -3.86 14.06 13.29
C LYS A 74 -5.01 14.84 13.96
N VAL A 75 -4.80 16.13 14.18
CA VAL A 75 -5.84 17.07 14.57
C VAL A 75 -6.33 17.84 13.35
N VAL A 76 -7.64 17.87 13.18
CA VAL A 76 -8.33 18.49 12.04
C VAL A 76 -9.25 19.59 12.56
N LYS A 77 -9.19 20.79 11.96
CA LYS A 77 -10.08 21.89 12.25
C LYS A 77 -11.47 21.68 11.66
N LYS A 78 -12.45 22.47 12.11
CA LYS A 78 -13.83 22.43 11.63
C LYS A 78 -13.98 22.60 10.12
N ASP A 79 -13.09 23.39 9.49
CA ASP A 79 -13.06 23.60 8.04
C ASP A 79 -12.41 22.42 7.26
N GLY A 80 -11.97 21.36 7.94
CA GLY A 80 -11.32 20.20 7.37
C GLY A 80 -9.80 20.35 7.16
N SER A 81 -9.22 21.53 7.46
CA SER A 81 -7.77 21.72 7.37
C SER A 81 -7.04 20.96 8.48
N ILE A 82 -5.86 20.44 8.17
CA ILE A 82 -4.99 19.78 9.17
C ILE A 82 -4.32 20.85 10.00
N LYS A 83 -4.49 20.77 11.33
CA LYS A 83 -3.78 21.63 12.28
C LYS A 83 -2.42 21.05 12.66
N GLU A 84 -2.40 19.77 12.96
CA GLU A 84 -1.23 19.07 13.48
C GLU A 84 -1.26 17.59 13.06
N ILE A 85 -0.08 17.03 12.81
CA ILE A 85 0.11 15.60 12.57
C ILE A 85 0.92 15.06 13.75
N HIS A 86 0.31 14.22 14.58
CA HIS A 86 0.97 13.60 15.72
C HIS A 86 1.77 12.37 15.34
N GLU A 87 1.19 11.55 14.44
CA GLU A 87 1.83 10.33 14.00
C GLU A 87 1.53 10.06 12.52
N GLN A 88 2.55 9.64 11.81
CA GLN A 88 2.42 9.16 10.44
C GLN A 88 3.43 8.04 10.21
N GLU A 89 2.92 6.85 9.93
CA GLU A 89 3.73 5.67 9.66
C GLU A 89 3.33 5.04 8.33
N LYS A 90 4.31 4.56 7.60
CA LYS A 90 4.12 3.80 6.36
C LYS A 90 4.96 2.54 6.43
N ARG A 91 4.35 1.40 6.13
CA ARG A 91 5.01 0.09 6.14
C ARG A 91 4.69 -0.67 4.88
N GLU A 92 5.70 -1.23 4.28
CA GLU A 92 5.59 -2.07 3.10
C GLU A 92 5.77 -3.52 3.52
N ALA A 93 4.96 -4.41 2.98
CA ALA A 93 5.02 -5.83 3.25
C ALA A 93 4.70 -6.65 2.00
N THR A 94 5.23 -7.85 1.97
CA THR A 94 4.73 -8.88 1.06
C THR A 94 3.55 -9.59 1.69
N TYR A 95 2.60 -10.03 0.86
CA TYR A 95 1.47 -10.85 1.31
C TYR A 95 1.29 -12.07 0.44
N THR A 96 0.64 -13.06 1.02
CA THR A 96 0.11 -14.22 0.31
C THR A 96 -1.40 -14.25 0.48
N TYR A 97 -2.14 -14.90 -0.40
CA TYR A 97 -3.59 -15.00 -0.31
C TYR A 97 -4.10 -16.40 -0.62
N ASN A 98 -5.26 -16.71 -0.05
CA ASN A 98 -6.04 -17.89 -0.36
C ASN A 98 -7.53 -17.51 -0.38
N GLY A 99 -8.16 -17.53 -1.54
CA GLY A 99 -9.52 -17.03 -1.73
C GLY A 99 -9.67 -15.57 -1.31
N LEU A 100 -10.50 -15.30 -0.30
CA LEU A 100 -10.76 -13.98 0.25
C LEU A 100 -9.93 -13.65 1.50
N VAL A 101 -8.88 -14.40 1.78
CA VAL A 101 -7.99 -14.17 2.94
C VAL A 101 -6.59 -13.86 2.46
N ALA A 102 -6.07 -12.70 2.83
CA ALA A 102 -4.67 -12.33 2.65
C ALA A 102 -3.93 -12.35 3.98
N THR A 103 -2.66 -12.73 3.96
CA THR A 103 -1.78 -12.74 5.13
C THR A 103 -0.49 -12.01 4.81
N ALA A 104 -0.18 -11.00 5.62
CA ALA A 104 1.08 -10.26 5.57
C ALA A 104 1.82 -10.34 6.89
N THR A 105 3.12 -10.09 6.86
CA THR A 105 3.94 -9.99 8.06
C THR A 105 4.91 -8.82 7.88
N PHE A 106 5.02 -7.98 8.90
CA PHE A 106 5.97 -6.88 8.93
C PHE A 106 6.55 -6.73 10.34
N THR A 107 7.64 -5.97 10.43
CA THR A 107 8.30 -5.70 11.72
C THR A 107 8.00 -4.27 12.14
N VAL A 108 7.65 -4.09 13.41
CA VAL A 108 7.44 -2.79 14.04
C VAL A 108 8.49 -2.56 15.11
N LEU A 109 8.86 -1.31 15.32
CA LEU A 109 9.68 -0.92 16.47
C LEU A 109 8.74 -0.54 17.62
N ASP A 110 8.74 -1.32 18.67
CA ASP A 110 8.15 -0.93 19.94
C ASP A 110 9.03 0.18 20.53
N LYS A 111 8.52 1.42 20.49
CA LYS A 111 9.26 2.60 20.96
C LYS A 111 9.51 2.60 22.47
N GLU A 112 8.62 1.97 23.23
CA GLU A 112 8.72 1.90 24.70
C GLU A 112 9.73 0.83 25.12
N ALA A 113 9.65 -0.35 24.53
CA ALA A 113 10.57 -1.45 24.82
C ALA A 113 11.90 -1.36 24.06
N GLY A 114 12.00 -0.52 23.03
CA GLY A 114 13.17 -0.40 22.15
C GLY A 114 13.46 -1.69 21.36
N LYS A 115 12.47 -2.55 21.16
CA LYS A 115 12.60 -3.86 20.51
C LYS A 115 11.82 -3.93 19.22
N GLN A 116 12.34 -4.69 18.28
CA GLN A 116 11.59 -5.05 17.08
C GLN A 116 10.61 -6.18 17.40
N GLN A 117 9.35 -5.95 17.06
CA GLN A 117 8.27 -6.93 17.18
C GLN A 117 7.77 -7.32 15.79
N LYS A 118 7.42 -8.59 15.64
CA LYS A 118 6.86 -9.12 14.41
C LYS A 118 5.34 -9.08 14.51
N VAL A 119 4.71 -8.36 13.58
CA VAL A 119 3.25 -8.29 13.48
C VAL A 119 2.79 -9.15 12.32
N LYS A 120 1.85 -10.05 12.58
CA LYS A 120 1.13 -10.81 11.57
C LYS A 120 -0.22 -10.15 11.35
N LEU A 121 -0.53 -9.82 10.10
CA LEU A 121 -1.78 -9.21 9.70
C LEU A 121 -2.56 -10.21 8.83
N ILE A 122 -3.75 -10.60 9.28
CA ILE A 122 -4.68 -11.43 8.52
C ILE A 122 -5.83 -10.54 8.08
N LEU A 123 -6.05 -10.45 6.76
CA LEU A 123 -7.03 -9.58 6.13
C LEU A 123 -8.08 -10.45 5.41
N THR A 124 -9.32 -10.41 5.88
CA THR A 124 -10.43 -11.17 5.31
C THR A 124 -11.40 -10.23 4.60
N MET A 125 -11.55 -10.41 3.29
CA MET A 125 -12.50 -9.67 2.46
C MET A 125 -13.88 -10.33 2.52
N ASP A 126 -14.94 -9.53 2.60
CA ASP A 126 -16.31 -10.04 2.48
C ASP A 126 -16.62 -10.43 1.02
N GLU A 127 -17.63 -11.28 0.81
CA GLU A 127 -18.04 -11.74 -0.53
C GLU A 127 -18.48 -10.58 -1.44
N ALA A 128 -19.08 -9.53 -0.87
CA ALA A 128 -19.47 -8.33 -1.60
C ALA A 128 -18.27 -7.43 -1.98
N LYS A 129 -17.07 -7.72 -1.45
CA LYS A 129 -15.83 -6.96 -1.67
C LYS A 129 -15.95 -5.48 -1.27
N GLN A 130 -16.71 -5.21 -0.22
CA GLN A 130 -16.95 -3.87 0.32
C GLN A 130 -16.31 -3.65 1.68
N LYS A 131 -16.03 -4.74 2.42
CA LYS A 131 -15.42 -4.72 3.73
C LYS A 131 -14.20 -5.62 3.78
N LEU A 132 -13.20 -5.19 4.54
CA LEU A 132 -11.98 -5.94 4.82
C LEU A 132 -11.77 -5.97 6.33
N THR A 133 -11.89 -7.14 6.95
CA THR A 133 -11.60 -7.32 8.37
C THR A 133 -10.14 -7.69 8.54
N GLY A 134 -9.39 -6.84 9.22
CA GLY A 134 -7.99 -7.05 9.59
C GLY A 134 -7.87 -7.51 11.02
N VAL A 135 -7.10 -8.57 11.25
CA VAL A 135 -6.67 -9.03 12.58
C VAL A 135 -5.16 -8.90 12.65
N ALA A 136 -4.68 -8.02 13.53
CA ALA A 136 -3.27 -7.84 13.80
C ALA A 136 -2.88 -8.60 15.07
N SER A 137 -1.93 -9.50 14.96
CA SER A 137 -1.40 -10.31 16.05
C SER A 137 0.07 -10.00 16.29
N THR A 138 0.42 -9.66 17.53
CA THR A 138 1.78 -9.42 18.00
C THR A 138 2.07 -10.41 19.13
N GLU A 139 3.29 -10.94 19.18
CA GLU A 139 3.65 -11.91 20.22
C GLU A 139 3.55 -11.27 21.64
N GLY A 140 2.72 -11.87 22.48
CA GLY A 140 2.50 -11.41 23.86
C GLY A 140 1.44 -10.32 24.04
N GLU A 141 0.75 -9.91 22.97
CA GLU A 141 -0.33 -8.93 22.99
C GLU A 141 -1.67 -9.57 22.58
N GLU A 142 -2.77 -8.92 22.94
CA GLU A 142 -4.10 -9.31 22.47
C GLU A 142 -4.27 -8.94 21.00
N ASP A 143 -4.93 -9.81 20.25
CA ASP A 143 -5.25 -9.58 18.84
C ASP A 143 -6.14 -8.34 18.68
N GLN A 144 -5.72 -7.45 17.80
CA GLN A 144 -6.49 -6.26 17.45
C GLN A 144 -7.28 -6.50 16.16
N THR A 145 -8.57 -6.18 16.19
CA THR A 145 -9.45 -6.33 15.01
C THR A 145 -9.92 -4.97 14.51
N ILE A 146 -9.72 -4.71 13.22
CA ILE A 146 -10.14 -3.48 12.54
C ILE A 146 -10.95 -3.86 11.31
N THR A 147 -12.05 -3.15 11.06
CA THR A 147 -12.85 -3.31 9.84
C THR A 147 -12.67 -2.10 8.94
N PHE A 148 -12.08 -2.32 7.79
CA PHE A 148 -11.86 -1.33 6.75
C PHE A 148 -13.03 -1.31 5.76
N THR A 149 -13.28 -0.16 5.17
CA THR A 149 -14.19 0.02 4.03
C THR A 149 -13.39 0.23 2.75
N ARG A 150 -13.96 -0.19 1.62
CA ARG A 150 -13.30 -0.05 0.33
C ARG A 150 -13.26 1.41 -0.10
N LYS A 151 -12.08 1.89 -0.44
CA LYS A 151 -11.87 3.21 -1.01
C LYS A 151 -12.27 3.19 -2.50
N LYS A 152 -13.05 4.17 -2.93
CA LYS A 152 -13.53 4.29 -4.32
C LYS A 152 -12.51 4.97 -5.23
#